data_d3712c775074b54c71e9ef2c29a1dc07
#
_entry.id   d3712c775074b54c71e9ef2c29a1dc07
#
_cell.length_a   1.000
_cell.length_b   1.000
_cell.length_c   1.000
_cell.angle_alpha   90.00
_cell.angle_beta   90.00
_cell.angle_gamma   90.00
#
_symmetry.space_group_name_H-M   'P 1'
#
loop_
_entity.id
_entity.type
_entity.pdbx_description
1 polymer ?
#
loop_
_entity_poly.entity_id
_entity_poly.type
_entity_poly.pdbx_seq_one_letter_code
_entity_poly.pdbx_strand_id
1 'polypeptide(L)'
;MGKQFLSRNLDIPQSCEIPNTTTKIPFFLVGDEAFPLKSNLMRPYPRKDLDYSKKIYNYRISRARRTVECTFVMLAKKFGVLQTSMETSVEVAEALVKSICVLHNFIQRENNFSYLPNDNGGHETDSHCSSTSLIAMTSTRPTAEAMSVRDILKDYFVSPGGALEWQDRIH
;
A
#
# COMPACT_ATOMS: atom_id res chain seq x y z
N MET A 1 3.31 -15.00 -3.31
CA MET A 1 3.57 -13.87 -2.40
C MET A 1 2.71 -13.90 -1.13
N GLY A 2 1.38 -14.02 -1.18
CA GLY A 2 0.54 -14.01 0.03
C GLY A 2 0.87 -15.12 1.05
N LYS A 3 1.15 -16.34 0.60
CA LYS A 3 1.54 -17.45 1.50
C LYS A 3 2.91 -17.24 2.15
N GLN A 4 3.90 -16.69 1.43
CA GLN A 4 5.23 -16.38 1.95
C GLN A 4 5.18 -15.24 2.98
N PHE A 5 4.33 -14.23 2.72
CA PHE A 5 4.09 -13.16 3.68
C PHE A 5 3.47 -13.67 4.99
N LEU A 6 2.53 -14.60 4.89
CA LEU A 6 1.88 -15.22 6.06
C LEU A 6 2.82 -16.16 6.83
N SER A 7 3.78 -16.78 6.16
CA SER A 7 4.76 -17.71 6.75
C SER A 7 6.01 -17.03 7.32
N ARG A 8 6.08 -15.70 7.37
CA ARG A 8 7.27 -14.92 7.80
C ARG A 8 8.56 -15.17 6.96
N ASN A 9 8.44 -15.73 5.77
CA ASN A 9 9.57 -16.02 4.88
C ASN A 9 9.92 -14.86 3.92
N LEU A 10 9.46 -13.64 4.21
CA LEU A 10 9.93 -12.44 3.54
C LEU A 10 11.17 -11.93 4.25
N ASP A 11 12.22 -11.70 3.50
CA ASP A 11 13.44 -11.04 3.97
C ASP A 11 13.14 -9.54 4.17
N ILE A 12 12.50 -9.24 5.31
CA ILE A 12 12.16 -7.87 5.72
C ILE A 12 13.32 -7.35 6.57
N PRO A 13 13.85 -6.16 6.28
CA PRO A 13 14.91 -5.57 7.07
C PRO A 13 14.55 -5.45 8.57
N GLN A 14 15.57 -5.38 9.41
CA GLN A 14 15.40 -5.19 10.85
C GLN A 14 14.73 -3.84 11.12
N SER A 15 14.04 -3.74 12.27
CA SER A 15 13.40 -2.50 12.74
C SER A 15 14.36 -1.31 12.71
N CYS A 16 13.87 -0.17 12.26
CA CYS A 16 14.63 1.08 12.26
C CYS A 16 13.91 2.17 13.04
N GLU A 17 14.63 3.20 13.40
CA GLU A 17 14.08 4.39 14.05
C GLU A 17 13.24 5.19 13.07
N ILE A 18 12.09 5.68 13.52
CA ILE A 18 11.26 6.62 12.75
C ILE A 18 12.04 7.95 12.67
N PRO A 19 12.08 8.62 11.51
CA PRO A 19 12.76 9.89 11.35
C PRO A 19 12.43 10.90 12.46
N ASN A 20 13.41 11.59 12.96
CA ASN A 20 13.29 12.59 14.03
C ASN A 20 12.75 12.03 15.37
N THR A 21 12.86 10.73 15.61
CA THR A 21 12.49 10.09 16.88
C THR A 21 13.48 8.99 17.25
N THR A 22 13.42 8.54 18.50
CA THR A 22 14.17 7.35 18.99
C THR A 22 13.32 6.09 18.98
N THR A 23 12.08 6.19 18.50
CA THR A 23 11.12 5.07 18.48
C THR A 23 11.43 4.16 17.30
N LYS A 24 11.64 2.87 17.58
CA LYS A 24 11.88 1.84 16.56
C LYS A 24 10.58 1.15 16.21
N ILE A 25 10.33 0.98 14.90
CA ILE A 25 9.24 0.19 14.36
C ILE A 25 9.76 -0.80 13.33
N PRO A 26 9.09 -1.95 13.14
CA PRO A 26 9.42 -2.86 12.06
C PRO A 26 9.11 -2.21 10.70
N PHE A 27 9.83 -2.60 9.66
CA PHE A 27 9.40 -2.33 8.29
C PHE A 27 8.08 -3.04 8.01
N PHE A 28 7.21 -2.39 7.26
CA PHE A 28 5.86 -2.91 6.99
C PHE A 28 5.43 -2.66 5.55
N LEU A 29 4.55 -3.51 5.08
CA LEU A 29 3.79 -3.33 3.86
C LEU A 29 2.49 -2.60 4.16
N VAL A 30 1.93 -1.95 3.16
CA VAL A 30 0.65 -1.25 3.27
C VAL A 30 -0.41 -2.05 2.50
N GLY A 31 -1.47 -2.43 3.20
CA GLY A 31 -2.62 -3.13 2.64
C GLY A 31 -3.91 -2.31 2.75
N ASP A 32 -4.97 -2.79 2.09
CA ASP A 32 -6.32 -2.25 2.25
C ASP A 32 -7.07 -2.87 3.45
N GLU A 33 -8.33 -2.52 3.63
CA GLU A 33 -9.15 -3.01 4.74
C GLU A 33 -9.37 -4.53 4.70
N ALA A 34 -9.21 -5.18 3.54
CA ALA A 34 -9.40 -6.62 3.39
C ALA A 34 -8.25 -7.44 4.00
N PHE A 35 -7.07 -6.82 4.15
CA PHE A 35 -5.92 -7.50 4.75
C PHE A 35 -5.99 -7.53 6.28
N PRO A 36 -5.46 -8.58 6.94
CA PRO A 36 -5.31 -8.58 8.39
C PRO A 36 -4.28 -7.55 8.84
N LEU A 37 -4.53 -6.88 9.97
CA LEU A 37 -3.53 -6.02 10.60
C LEU A 37 -2.45 -6.89 11.27
N LYS A 38 -1.18 -6.68 10.91
CA LYS A 38 0.00 -7.34 11.50
C LYS A 38 1.09 -6.31 11.77
N SER A 39 2.09 -6.63 12.59
CA SER A 39 3.20 -5.72 12.89
C SER A 39 3.97 -5.27 11.65
N ASN A 40 4.01 -6.10 10.62
CA ASN A 40 4.65 -5.83 9.32
C ASN A 40 3.65 -5.65 8.15
N LEU A 41 2.35 -5.47 8.44
CA LEU A 41 1.30 -5.17 7.46
C LEU A 41 0.30 -4.19 8.04
N MET A 42 0.43 -2.94 7.65
CA MET A 42 -0.44 -1.86 8.10
C MET A 42 -1.65 -1.72 7.17
N ARG A 43 -2.81 -1.47 7.77
CA ARG A 43 -4.05 -1.17 7.06
C ARG A 43 -4.74 0.05 7.66
N PRO A 44 -5.66 0.70 6.95
CA PRO A 44 -6.45 1.80 7.47
C PRO A 44 -7.24 1.40 8.74
N TYR A 45 -7.55 2.38 9.57
CA TYR A 45 -8.59 2.25 10.59
C TYR A 45 -9.95 2.11 9.91
N PRO A 46 -10.90 1.36 10.51
CA PRO A 46 -12.28 1.32 10.02
C PRO A 46 -12.86 2.72 9.90
N ARG A 47 -13.68 2.97 8.89
CA ARG A 47 -14.22 4.31 8.57
C ARG A 47 -15.19 4.88 9.63
N LYS A 48 -15.57 4.07 10.62
CA LYS A 48 -16.48 4.47 11.70
C LYS A 48 -15.71 5.16 12.82
N ASP A 49 -16.20 6.30 13.28
CA ASP A 49 -15.69 7.04 14.45
C ASP A 49 -14.21 7.44 14.35
N LEU A 50 -13.82 8.00 13.20
CA LEU A 50 -12.45 8.48 12.96
C LEU A 50 -12.25 9.85 13.62
N ASP A 51 -11.34 9.93 14.60
CA ASP A 51 -10.77 11.19 15.06
C ASP A 51 -9.81 11.77 14.01
N TYR A 52 -9.34 13.00 14.24
CA TYR A 52 -8.42 13.70 13.34
C TYR A 52 -7.16 12.88 13.03
N SER A 53 -6.52 12.32 14.05
CA SER A 53 -5.26 11.57 13.88
C SER A 53 -5.44 10.29 13.06
N LYS A 54 -6.57 9.58 13.25
CA LYS A 54 -6.93 8.42 12.43
C LYS A 54 -7.27 8.80 10.98
N LYS A 55 -7.92 9.96 10.77
CA LYS A 55 -8.17 10.48 9.42
C LYS A 55 -6.86 10.76 8.69
N ILE A 56 -5.91 11.45 9.32
CA ILE A 56 -4.57 11.69 8.77
C ILE A 56 -3.85 10.39 8.47
N TYR A 57 -3.86 9.43 9.40
CA TYR A 57 -3.25 8.12 9.17
C TYR A 57 -3.87 7.43 7.95
N ASN A 58 -5.20 7.32 7.88
CA ASN A 58 -5.91 6.68 6.78
C ASN A 58 -5.59 7.36 5.44
N TYR A 59 -5.56 8.69 5.41
CA TYR A 59 -5.21 9.44 4.22
C TYR A 59 -3.79 9.12 3.73
N ARG A 60 -2.80 9.16 4.64
CA ARG A 60 -1.40 8.87 4.29
C ARG A 60 -1.21 7.42 3.81
N ILE A 61 -1.86 6.46 4.46
CA ILE A 61 -1.84 5.05 4.03
C ILE A 61 -2.50 4.88 2.66
N SER A 62 -3.65 5.50 2.42
CA SER A 62 -4.33 5.47 1.12
C SER A 62 -3.48 6.10 0.02
N ARG A 63 -2.83 7.23 0.31
CA ARG A 63 -1.93 7.89 -0.65
C ARG A 63 -0.72 7.02 -1.00
N ALA A 64 -0.13 6.33 -0.02
CA ALA A 64 0.96 5.37 -0.27
C ALA A 64 0.50 4.21 -1.17
N ARG A 65 -0.72 3.71 -0.98
CA ARG A 65 -1.31 2.66 -1.82
C ARG A 65 -1.61 3.13 -3.24
N ARG A 66 -2.01 4.37 -3.43
CA ARG A 66 -2.33 4.96 -4.74
C ARG A 66 -1.20 4.75 -5.75
N THR A 67 0.07 4.78 -5.31
CA THR A 67 1.21 4.53 -6.19
C THR A 67 1.15 3.16 -6.85
N VAL A 68 0.78 2.12 -6.10
CA VAL A 68 0.65 0.75 -6.63
C VAL A 68 -0.57 0.65 -7.56
N GLU A 69 -1.69 1.25 -7.19
CA GLU A 69 -2.91 1.30 -8.02
C GLU A 69 -2.65 2.00 -9.36
N CYS A 70 -1.98 3.14 -9.34
CA CYS A 70 -1.55 3.83 -10.56
C CYS A 70 -0.62 2.95 -11.42
N THR A 71 0.31 2.23 -10.79
CA THR A 71 1.20 1.30 -11.50
C THR A 71 0.41 0.20 -12.20
N PHE A 72 -0.60 -0.39 -11.57
CA PHE A 72 -1.44 -1.40 -12.23
C PHE A 72 -2.22 -0.83 -13.41
N VAL A 73 -2.75 0.38 -13.31
CA VAL A 73 -3.42 1.04 -14.45
C VAL A 73 -2.44 1.23 -15.61
N MET A 74 -1.21 1.64 -15.32
CA MET A 74 -0.18 1.80 -16.36
C MET A 74 0.23 0.47 -16.98
N LEU A 75 0.38 -0.58 -16.16
CA LEU A 75 0.65 -1.94 -16.66
C LEU A 75 -0.45 -2.41 -17.59
N ALA A 76 -1.71 -2.25 -17.19
CA ALA A 76 -2.86 -2.63 -18.02
C ALA A 76 -2.89 -1.85 -19.35
N LYS A 77 -2.65 -0.55 -19.32
CA LYS A 77 -2.58 0.27 -20.55
C LYS A 77 -1.44 -0.13 -21.47
N LYS A 78 -0.29 -0.51 -20.92
CA LYS A 78 0.92 -0.83 -21.69
C LYS A 78 0.89 -2.26 -22.22
N PHE A 79 0.37 -3.19 -21.43
CA PHE A 79 0.33 -4.62 -21.75
C PHE A 79 -1.12 -5.07 -21.93
N GLY A 80 -1.60 -5.00 -23.17
CA GLY A 80 -3.01 -5.27 -23.53
C GLY A 80 -3.53 -6.62 -23.04
N VAL A 81 -2.67 -7.61 -22.84
CA VAL A 81 -3.03 -8.92 -22.27
C VAL A 81 -3.64 -8.83 -20.87
N LEU A 82 -3.37 -7.76 -20.11
CA LEU A 82 -3.97 -7.51 -18.80
C LEU A 82 -5.36 -6.90 -18.89
N GLN A 83 -5.81 -6.50 -20.07
CA GLN A 83 -7.14 -5.89 -20.29
C GLN A 83 -8.21 -6.92 -20.64
N THR A 84 -7.80 -8.13 -20.98
CA THR A 84 -8.70 -9.21 -21.40
C THR A 84 -8.62 -10.38 -20.43
N SER A 85 -9.63 -11.24 -20.44
CA SER A 85 -9.60 -12.50 -19.72
C SER A 85 -8.47 -13.38 -20.27
N MET A 86 -7.64 -13.91 -19.37
CA MET A 86 -6.55 -14.81 -19.76
C MET A 86 -7.09 -16.24 -19.87
N GLU A 87 -7.27 -16.72 -21.10
CA GLU A 87 -7.67 -18.11 -21.39
C GLU A 87 -6.45 -19.04 -21.35
N THR A 88 -5.85 -19.18 -20.16
CA THR A 88 -4.64 -19.99 -19.96
C THR A 88 -4.64 -20.62 -18.57
N SER A 89 -3.69 -21.54 -18.29
CA SER A 89 -3.57 -22.11 -16.95
C SER A 89 -3.12 -21.03 -15.92
N VAL A 90 -3.43 -21.26 -14.65
CA VAL A 90 -3.10 -20.33 -13.57
C VAL A 90 -1.59 -20.11 -13.48
N GLU A 91 -0.81 -21.16 -13.69
CA GLU A 91 0.66 -21.12 -13.64
C GLU A 91 1.23 -20.21 -14.75
N VAL A 92 0.69 -20.31 -15.95
CA VAL A 92 1.09 -19.47 -17.09
C VAL A 92 0.65 -18.03 -16.86
N ALA A 93 -0.56 -17.79 -16.35
CA ALA A 93 -1.04 -16.46 -16.02
C ALA A 93 -0.17 -15.80 -14.93
N GLU A 94 0.22 -16.53 -13.88
CA GLU A 94 1.14 -16.03 -12.85
C GLU A 94 2.53 -15.70 -13.43
N ALA A 95 3.08 -16.56 -14.28
CA ALA A 95 4.36 -16.31 -14.91
C ALA A 95 4.31 -15.07 -15.81
N LEU A 96 3.23 -14.91 -16.57
CA LEU A 96 3.00 -13.74 -17.43
C LEU A 96 2.94 -12.45 -16.62
N VAL A 97 2.14 -12.40 -15.55
CA VAL A 97 2.04 -11.21 -14.68
C VAL A 97 3.40 -10.87 -14.05
N LYS A 98 4.14 -11.87 -13.56
CA LYS A 98 5.49 -11.66 -13.02
C LYS A 98 6.44 -11.08 -14.06
N SER A 99 6.42 -11.62 -15.29
CA SER A 99 7.25 -11.14 -16.39
C SER A 99 6.91 -9.70 -16.78
N ILE A 100 5.64 -9.35 -16.82
CA ILE A 100 5.15 -7.98 -17.06
C ILE A 100 5.67 -7.02 -15.99
N CYS A 101 5.61 -7.39 -14.71
CA CYS A 101 6.13 -6.56 -13.63
C CYS A 101 7.66 -6.33 -13.77
N VAL A 102 8.43 -7.37 -14.09
CA VAL A 102 9.87 -7.25 -14.30
C VAL A 102 10.17 -6.36 -15.50
N LEU A 103 9.48 -6.57 -16.62
CA LEU A 103 9.66 -5.79 -17.84
C LEU A 103 9.26 -4.31 -17.63
N HIS A 104 8.19 -4.05 -16.88
CA HIS A 104 7.82 -2.68 -16.51
C HIS A 104 8.93 -2.01 -15.71
N ASN A 105 9.45 -2.66 -14.69
CA ASN A 105 10.52 -2.11 -13.86
C ASN A 105 11.79 -1.86 -14.68
N PHE A 106 12.14 -2.77 -15.59
CA PHE A 106 13.26 -2.60 -16.51
C PHE A 106 13.09 -1.37 -17.40
N ILE A 107 11.93 -1.23 -18.05
CA ILE A 107 11.63 -0.07 -18.92
C ILE A 107 11.65 1.24 -18.13
N GLN A 108 11.12 1.25 -16.91
CA GLN A 108 11.14 2.44 -16.05
C GLN A 108 12.57 2.85 -15.70
N ARG A 109 13.43 1.91 -15.41
CA ARG A 109 14.85 2.14 -15.12
C ARG A 109 15.60 2.71 -16.33
N GLU A 110 15.40 2.16 -17.53
CA GLU A 110 16.05 2.62 -18.74
C GLU A 110 15.59 4.02 -19.18
N ASN A 111 14.32 4.35 -18.99
CA ASN A 111 13.77 5.64 -19.41
C ASN A 111 14.01 6.77 -18.41
N ASN A 112 14.74 6.56 -17.30
CA ASN A 112 14.94 7.53 -16.21
C ASN A 112 13.64 8.22 -15.76
N PHE A 113 12.51 7.53 -15.87
CA PHE A 113 11.19 8.09 -15.58
C PHE A 113 10.99 8.20 -14.08
N SER A 114 11.22 9.39 -13.56
CA SER A 114 10.89 9.73 -12.17
C SER A 114 9.37 9.79 -12.05
N TYR A 115 8.75 8.68 -11.69
CA TYR A 115 7.34 8.64 -11.31
C TYR A 115 7.16 9.21 -9.90
N LEU A 116 7.39 10.48 -9.75
CA LEU A 116 6.70 11.24 -8.72
C LEU A 116 5.37 11.66 -9.36
N PRO A 117 4.21 11.29 -8.81
CA PRO A 117 2.97 11.93 -9.21
C PRO A 117 3.17 13.44 -9.06
N ASN A 118 3.05 14.18 -10.15
CA ASN A 118 3.05 15.63 -10.07
C ASN A 118 1.90 16.01 -9.13
N ASP A 119 2.23 16.53 -7.97
CA ASP A 119 1.31 16.95 -6.91
C ASP A 119 0.63 18.30 -7.24
N ASN A 120 0.60 18.64 -8.53
CA ASN A 120 -0.18 19.76 -9.03
C ASN A 120 -1.64 19.36 -9.01
N GLY A 121 -2.31 19.82 -7.94
CA GLY A 121 -3.71 19.62 -7.65
C GLY A 121 -4.59 19.66 -8.92
N GLY A 122 -5.07 18.52 -9.31
CA GLY A 122 -5.93 18.35 -10.46
C GLY A 122 -6.81 17.12 -10.29
N HIS A 123 -8.03 17.38 -9.88
CA HIS A 123 -9.22 16.57 -10.07
C HIS A 123 -9.18 15.15 -9.47
N GLU A 124 -9.81 15.05 -8.31
CA GLU A 124 -10.36 13.80 -7.79
C GLU A 124 -11.38 13.24 -8.80
N THR A 125 -10.92 12.43 -9.73
CA THR A 125 -11.80 11.42 -10.29
C THR A 125 -11.76 10.26 -9.31
N ASP A 126 -12.74 10.20 -8.43
CA ASP A 126 -13.16 8.99 -7.74
C ASP A 126 -13.56 7.93 -8.79
N SER A 127 -12.59 7.43 -9.51
CA SER A 127 -12.74 6.14 -10.17
C SER A 127 -12.64 5.08 -9.07
N HIS A 128 -13.79 4.87 -8.45
CA HIS A 128 -14.07 3.73 -7.60
C HIS A 128 -13.76 2.48 -8.45
N CYS A 129 -12.50 2.07 -8.44
CA CYS A 129 -12.15 0.74 -8.89
C CYS A 129 -12.79 -0.19 -7.86
N SER A 130 -13.93 -0.76 -8.22
CA SER A 130 -14.58 -1.80 -7.45
C SER A 130 -13.59 -2.94 -7.34
N SER A 131 -12.83 -2.95 -6.25
CA SER A 131 -11.97 -4.07 -5.90
C SER A 131 -12.88 -5.25 -5.69
N THR A 132 -13.00 -6.08 -6.72
CA THR A 132 -13.62 -7.38 -6.59
C THR A 132 -12.90 -8.08 -5.45
N SER A 133 -13.62 -8.27 -4.35
CA SER A 133 -13.17 -8.91 -3.13
C SER A 133 -12.79 -10.37 -3.44
N LEU A 134 -11.58 -10.56 -3.94
CA LEU A 134 -10.99 -11.87 -4.09
C LEU A 134 -10.14 -12.12 -2.85
N ILE A 135 -10.59 -13.10 -2.09
CA ILE A 135 -10.00 -13.67 -0.87
C ILE A 135 -10.45 -12.94 0.38
N ALA A 136 -11.55 -13.39 0.96
CA ALA A 136 -11.80 -13.27 2.39
C ALA A 136 -10.67 -13.99 3.14
N MET A 137 -9.55 -13.30 3.34
CA MET A 137 -8.54 -13.77 4.27
C MET A 137 -9.18 -13.77 5.64
N THR A 138 -9.26 -14.94 6.26
CA THR A 138 -9.77 -15.16 7.60
C THR A 138 -9.36 -13.99 8.49
N SER A 139 -10.37 -13.29 9.01
CA SER A 139 -10.19 -12.15 9.90
C SER A 139 -9.49 -12.59 11.18
N THR A 140 -8.19 -12.73 11.13
CA THR A 140 -7.38 -12.99 12.32
C THR A 140 -7.42 -11.74 13.17
N ARG A 141 -7.86 -11.88 14.43
CA ARG A 141 -7.89 -10.77 15.39
C ARG A 141 -6.52 -10.10 15.44
N PRO A 142 -6.42 -8.76 15.33
CA PRO A 142 -5.14 -8.07 15.39
C PRO A 142 -4.39 -8.38 16.69
N THR A 143 -3.08 -8.54 16.61
CA THR A 143 -2.25 -8.68 17.82
C THR A 143 -2.08 -7.30 18.48
N ALA A 144 -1.84 -7.30 19.80
CA ALA A 144 -1.56 -6.05 20.54
C ALA A 144 -0.36 -5.30 19.95
N GLU A 145 0.68 -6.02 19.53
CA GLU A 145 1.85 -5.47 18.85
C GLU A 145 1.48 -4.75 17.55
N ALA A 146 0.67 -5.37 16.70
CA ALA A 146 0.24 -4.77 15.44
C ALA A 146 -0.59 -3.48 15.65
N MET A 147 -1.44 -3.47 16.67
CA MET A 147 -2.19 -2.28 17.07
C MET A 147 -1.24 -1.17 17.57
N SER A 148 -0.27 -1.53 18.41
CA SER A 148 0.72 -0.58 18.93
C SER A 148 1.53 0.07 17.80
N VAL A 149 2.04 -0.70 16.84
CA VAL A 149 2.77 -0.14 15.68
C VAL A 149 1.89 0.83 14.90
N ARG A 150 0.62 0.50 14.66
CA ARG A 150 -0.31 1.39 13.96
C ARG A 150 -0.58 2.67 14.75
N ASP A 151 -0.76 2.58 16.06
CA ASP A 151 -1.01 3.74 16.92
C ASP A 151 0.23 4.63 17.02
N ILE A 152 1.44 4.06 17.11
CA ILE A 152 2.70 4.81 17.04
C ILE A 152 2.80 5.61 15.73
N LEU A 153 2.50 4.98 14.60
CA LEU A 153 2.51 5.66 13.29
C LEU A 153 1.45 6.77 13.21
N LYS A 154 0.23 6.51 13.72
CA LYS A 154 -0.84 7.51 13.78
C LYS A 154 -0.40 8.76 14.56
N ASP A 155 0.19 8.56 15.72
CA ASP A 155 0.65 9.66 16.58
C ASP A 155 1.86 10.38 15.97
N TYR A 156 2.76 9.65 15.34
CA TYR A 156 3.89 10.22 14.61
C TYR A 156 3.41 11.12 13.46
N PHE A 157 2.41 10.72 12.69
CA PHE A 157 1.94 11.48 11.52
C PHE A 157 1.32 12.84 11.88
N VAL A 158 0.88 13.04 13.10
CA VAL A 158 0.38 14.34 13.60
C VAL A 158 1.41 15.07 14.46
N SER A 159 2.56 14.47 14.73
CA SER A 159 3.62 15.09 15.50
C SER A 159 4.41 16.11 14.66
N PRO A 160 5.07 17.10 15.28
CA PRO A 160 5.89 18.08 14.55
C PRO A 160 7.01 17.44 13.71
N GLY A 161 7.51 16.27 14.10
CA GLY A 161 8.56 15.55 13.36
C GLY A 161 8.06 14.73 12.17
N GLY A 162 6.76 14.43 12.13
CA GLY A 162 6.17 13.57 11.12
C GLY A 162 5.04 14.20 10.31
N ALA A 163 4.54 15.38 10.72
CA ALA A 163 3.50 16.10 10.00
C ALA A 163 4.00 16.62 8.65
N LEU A 164 3.12 16.65 7.66
CA LEU A 164 3.39 17.16 6.32
C LEU A 164 2.43 18.28 5.98
N GLU A 165 2.92 19.36 5.36
CA GLU A 165 2.15 20.57 5.06
C GLU A 165 0.86 20.32 4.23
N TRP A 166 0.86 19.28 3.41
CA TRP A 166 -0.26 18.95 2.54
C TRP A 166 -1.32 18.05 3.21
N GLN A 167 -1.05 17.48 4.38
CA GLN A 167 -1.95 16.51 5.02
C GLN A 167 -3.26 17.12 5.53
N ASP A 168 -3.28 18.43 5.79
CA ASP A 168 -4.47 19.15 6.28
C ASP A 168 -5.45 19.54 5.17
N ARG A 169 -5.13 19.25 3.91
CA ARG A 169 -6.00 19.47 2.75
C ARG A 169 -7.10 18.40 2.60
N ILE A 170 -7.35 17.63 3.65
CA ILE A 170 -8.41 16.60 3.67
C ILE A 170 -9.74 17.34 3.92
N HIS A 171 -10.55 17.44 2.87
CA HIS A 171 -11.93 17.89 2.94
C HIS A 171 -12.90 16.73 2.86
#